data_b6569b488683b6f26c5ac7eb7dabe514
#
_entry.id   b6569b488683b6f26c5ac7eb7dabe514
#
_cell.length_a   1.000
_cell.length_b   1.000
_cell.length_c   1.000
_cell.angle_alpha   90.00
_cell.angle_beta   90.00
_cell.angle_gamma   90.00
#
_symmetry.space_group_name_H-M   'P 1'
#
loop_
_entity.id
_entity.type
_entity.pdbx_description
1 polymer ?
#
loop_
_entity_poly.entity_id
_entity_poly.type
_entity_poly.pdbx_seq_one_letter_code
_entity_poly.pdbx_strand_id
1 'polypeptide(L)'
;MKKTTISALLVGSLLSMGASIAHAAPDWSKVPKRDINVFHAGVTPIEWIAKKSDHSGTAGLKKGESCVGCHEEKGTLNFNFKRLADKELEPVGAPKTAMYPVAVQAAYDAGNLYMRLTFKAPAGGADKGDKENEVKATVMFPDAKVPQAAQVGCWAACHADARTMPGGADKKTKYTKEGSYELMQWKSTKGAKTVDGLVTSERKMDGGTLGAKAEGAKAADTYTVIFTRKNPGEGKTVPFGLAIHADHASGRFHHVSLGYTLGVGAEGDIKAVKQ
;
A
#
# COMPACT_ATOMS: atom_id res chain seq x y z
N MET A 1 -4.48 -83.48 4.49
CA MET A 1 -3.49 -82.43 4.14
C MET A 1 -4.14 -81.45 3.20
N LYS A 2 -4.57 -80.30 3.74
CA LYS A 2 -5.21 -79.22 2.94
C LYS A 2 -4.18 -78.12 2.83
N LYS A 3 -3.77 -77.77 1.60
CA LYS A 3 -2.87 -76.62 1.33
C LYS A 3 -3.72 -75.35 1.16
N THR A 4 -3.50 -74.40 1.99
CA THR A 4 -4.11 -73.07 1.94
C THR A 4 -3.17 -72.13 1.19
N THR A 5 -3.61 -71.62 0.06
CA THR A 5 -2.89 -70.64 -0.75
C THR A 5 -3.31 -69.24 -0.29
N ILE A 6 -2.36 -68.46 0.18
CA ILE A 6 -2.55 -67.03 0.58
C ILE A 6 -2.22 -66.18 -0.64
N SER A 7 -3.23 -65.49 -1.18
CA SER A 7 -3.03 -64.48 -2.21
C SER A 7 -2.77 -63.13 -1.56
N ALA A 8 -1.57 -62.60 -1.76
CA ALA A 8 -1.20 -61.26 -1.33
C ALA A 8 -1.69 -60.23 -2.38
N LEU A 9 -2.66 -59.37 -2.01
CA LEU A 9 -3.00 -58.20 -2.77
C LEU A 9 -1.98 -57.07 -2.49
N LEU A 10 -1.17 -56.72 -3.50
CA LEU A 10 -0.39 -55.50 -3.48
C LEU A 10 -1.30 -54.31 -3.84
N VAL A 11 -1.61 -53.48 -2.84
CA VAL A 11 -2.23 -52.16 -3.04
C VAL A 11 -1.12 -51.18 -3.37
N GLY A 12 -0.98 -50.86 -4.65
CA GLY A 12 -0.06 -49.80 -5.09
C GLY A 12 -0.62 -48.40 -4.77
N SER A 13 -0.08 -47.74 -3.75
CA SER A 13 -0.37 -46.33 -3.47
C SER A 13 0.34 -45.44 -4.49
N LEU A 14 -0.40 -44.90 -5.45
CA LEU A 14 0.09 -43.80 -6.28
C LEU A 14 0.19 -42.54 -5.38
N LEU A 15 1.39 -42.23 -4.92
CA LEU A 15 1.71 -40.89 -4.42
C LEU A 15 1.76 -39.95 -5.62
N SER A 16 0.69 -39.18 -5.81
CA SER A 16 0.71 -38.02 -6.69
C SER A 16 1.61 -36.96 -6.03
N MET A 17 2.88 -36.92 -6.39
CA MET A 17 3.75 -35.78 -6.13
C MET A 17 3.20 -34.59 -6.92
N GLY A 18 2.39 -33.77 -6.27
CA GLY A 18 2.03 -32.45 -6.75
C GLY A 18 3.33 -31.64 -6.86
N ALA A 19 3.86 -31.51 -8.07
CA ALA A 19 4.96 -30.57 -8.33
C ALA A 19 4.43 -29.16 -8.01
N SER A 20 4.81 -28.63 -6.88
CA SER A 20 4.68 -27.20 -6.59
C SER A 20 5.53 -26.48 -7.63
N ILE A 21 4.90 -25.86 -8.62
CA ILE A 21 5.58 -24.98 -9.55
C ILE A 21 6.10 -23.82 -8.70
N ALA A 22 7.37 -23.85 -8.34
CA ALA A 22 8.04 -22.70 -7.76
C ALA A 22 8.03 -21.60 -8.82
N HIS A 23 7.17 -20.61 -8.68
CA HIS A 23 7.19 -19.44 -9.53
C HIS A 23 8.53 -18.73 -9.30
N ALA A 24 9.30 -18.57 -10.37
CA ALA A 24 10.53 -17.82 -10.29
C ALA A 24 10.21 -16.35 -9.93
N ALA A 25 11.01 -15.73 -9.08
CA ALA A 25 10.88 -14.32 -8.79
C ALA A 25 11.04 -13.50 -10.08
N PRO A 26 10.30 -12.37 -10.23
CA PRO A 26 10.42 -11.52 -11.40
C PRO A 26 11.85 -11.03 -11.65
N ASP A 27 12.25 -10.97 -12.93
CA ASP A 27 13.50 -10.31 -13.33
C ASP A 27 13.34 -8.79 -13.26
N TRP A 28 13.60 -8.24 -12.08
CA TRP A 28 13.42 -6.81 -11.81
C TRP A 28 14.30 -5.89 -12.66
N SER A 29 15.36 -6.41 -13.30
CA SER A 29 16.20 -5.61 -14.19
C SER A 29 15.47 -5.18 -15.47
N LYS A 30 14.46 -5.95 -15.86
CA LYS A 30 13.62 -5.73 -17.04
C LYS A 30 12.32 -4.97 -16.75
N VAL A 31 12.02 -4.72 -15.47
CA VAL A 31 10.80 -4.04 -15.06
C VAL A 31 11.06 -2.54 -14.91
N PRO A 32 10.36 -1.68 -15.65
CA PRO A 32 10.51 -0.22 -15.53
C PRO A 32 10.24 0.26 -14.11
N LYS A 33 10.98 1.28 -13.69
CA LYS A 33 10.77 1.99 -12.43
C LYS A 33 9.95 3.25 -12.66
N ARG A 34 9.04 3.55 -11.75
CA ARG A 34 8.43 4.87 -11.60
C ARG A 34 8.65 5.34 -10.16
N ASP A 35 9.14 6.56 -10.01
CA ASP A 35 9.21 7.20 -8.69
C ASP A 35 7.84 7.78 -8.35
N ILE A 36 7.34 7.42 -7.17
CA ILE A 36 6.14 7.94 -6.57
C ILE A 36 6.55 8.68 -5.30
N ASN A 37 6.11 9.93 -5.15
CA ASN A 37 6.39 10.67 -3.94
C ASN A 37 5.38 10.32 -2.85
N VAL A 38 5.91 10.03 -1.66
CA VAL A 38 5.12 9.94 -0.43
C VAL A 38 5.35 11.20 0.40
N PHE A 39 4.29 11.74 1.01
CA PHE A 39 4.32 12.98 1.77
C PHE A 39 3.61 12.84 3.11
N HIS A 40 4.02 13.66 4.08
CA HIS A 40 3.34 13.72 5.38
C HIS A 40 2.10 14.59 5.27
N ALA A 41 0.93 13.95 5.32
CA ALA A 41 -0.36 14.63 5.22
C ALA A 41 -0.83 15.21 6.55
N GLY A 42 -0.23 14.80 7.66
CA GLY A 42 -0.61 15.21 9.00
C GLY A 42 -2.06 14.92 9.31
N VAL A 43 -2.78 15.90 9.84
CA VAL A 43 -4.24 15.83 10.10
C VAL A 43 -5.06 16.52 9.02
N THR A 44 -4.46 16.94 7.90
CA THR A 44 -5.17 17.63 6.82
C THR A 44 -6.28 16.75 6.24
N PRO A 45 -7.56 17.14 6.37
CA PRO A 45 -8.66 16.34 5.88
C PRO A 45 -8.94 16.58 4.39
N ILE A 46 -9.42 15.56 3.71
CA ILE A 46 -9.83 15.61 2.31
C ILE A 46 -10.97 16.62 2.10
N GLU A 47 -11.82 16.81 3.11
CA GLU A 47 -12.91 17.77 3.02
C GLU A 47 -12.44 19.20 2.70
N TRP A 48 -11.22 19.60 3.08
CA TRP A 48 -10.68 20.92 2.71
C TRP A 48 -10.36 20.99 1.23
N ILE A 49 -9.84 19.92 0.67
CA ILE A 49 -9.52 19.81 -0.75
C ILE A 49 -10.82 19.80 -1.59
N ALA A 50 -11.90 19.25 -1.02
CA ALA A 50 -13.21 19.24 -1.65
C ALA A 50 -13.95 20.58 -1.60
N LYS A 51 -13.43 21.60 -0.87
CA LYS A 51 -14.01 22.95 -0.80
C LYS A 51 -13.32 23.90 -1.77
N LYS A 52 -14.10 24.56 -2.63
CA LYS A 52 -13.59 25.51 -3.63
C LYS A 52 -12.80 26.68 -3.01
N SER A 53 -13.18 27.13 -1.81
CA SER A 53 -12.48 28.18 -1.05
C SER A 53 -11.06 27.79 -0.65
N ASP A 54 -10.82 26.50 -0.46
CA ASP A 54 -9.54 25.98 0.01
C ASP A 54 -8.69 25.38 -1.10
N HIS A 55 -9.34 24.90 -2.17
CA HIS A 55 -8.69 24.23 -3.27
C HIS A 55 -9.34 24.59 -4.61
N SER A 56 -8.64 25.34 -5.46
CA SER A 56 -9.14 25.79 -6.77
C SER A 56 -9.49 24.63 -7.70
N GLY A 57 -8.77 23.49 -7.59
CA GLY A 57 -8.97 22.26 -8.36
C GLY A 57 -10.21 21.43 -7.97
N THR A 58 -11.04 21.90 -7.02
CA THR A 58 -12.22 21.16 -6.53
C THR A 58 -13.16 20.71 -7.65
N ALA A 59 -13.30 21.51 -8.72
CA ALA A 59 -14.18 21.15 -9.84
C ALA A 59 -13.64 19.92 -10.59
N GLY A 60 -12.34 19.85 -10.81
CA GLY A 60 -11.67 18.70 -11.42
C GLY A 60 -11.75 17.47 -10.51
N LEU A 61 -11.50 17.63 -9.21
CA LEU A 61 -11.64 16.56 -8.23
C LEU A 61 -13.03 15.91 -8.26
N LYS A 62 -14.09 16.73 -8.32
CA LYS A 62 -15.49 16.26 -8.41
C LYS A 62 -15.81 15.54 -9.73
N LYS A 63 -15.08 15.84 -10.80
CA LYS A 63 -15.18 15.15 -12.09
C LYS A 63 -14.32 13.88 -12.19
N GLY A 64 -13.57 13.55 -11.14
CA GLY A 64 -12.70 12.38 -11.12
C GLY A 64 -11.30 12.63 -11.71
N GLU A 65 -10.92 13.89 -11.94
CA GLU A 65 -9.57 14.21 -12.43
C GLU A 65 -8.51 13.76 -11.40
N SER A 66 -7.40 13.23 -11.90
CA SER A 66 -6.30 12.72 -11.09
C SER A 66 -5.58 13.85 -10.37
N CYS A 67 -5.33 13.68 -9.06
CA CYS A 67 -4.49 14.60 -8.30
C CYS A 67 -3.06 14.63 -8.86
N VAL A 68 -2.54 13.49 -9.25
CA VAL A 68 -1.22 13.33 -9.86
C VAL A 68 -1.11 14.16 -11.14
N GLY A 69 -2.16 14.18 -11.97
CA GLY A 69 -2.19 14.94 -13.21
C GLY A 69 -2.02 16.46 -13.03
N CYS A 70 -2.43 17.01 -11.89
CA CYS A 70 -2.27 18.42 -11.56
C CYS A 70 -1.07 18.71 -10.67
N HIS A 71 -0.71 17.78 -9.78
CA HIS A 71 0.25 18.04 -8.71
C HIS A 71 1.62 17.39 -8.88
N GLU A 72 1.75 16.39 -9.74
CA GLU A 72 3.06 15.82 -10.03
C GLU A 72 3.71 16.56 -11.21
N GLU A 73 4.83 17.21 -10.94
CA GLU A 73 5.61 17.91 -11.96
C GLU A 73 7.07 17.46 -11.88
N LYS A 74 7.61 16.99 -13.01
CA LYS A 74 9.00 16.53 -13.11
C LYS A 74 9.40 15.51 -12.04
N GLY A 75 8.46 14.63 -11.65
CA GLY A 75 8.69 13.59 -10.64
C GLY A 75 8.66 14.08 -9.18
N THR A 76 8.17 15.28 -8.94
CA THR A 76 7.95 15.83 -7.58
C THR A 76 6.53 16.31 -7.41
N LEU A 77 6.04 16.37 -6.16
CA LEU A 77 4.75 16.97 -5.87
C LEU A 77 4.90 18.47 -5.64
N ASN A 78 4.15 19.28 -6.39
CA ASN A 78 4.16 20.75 -6.28
C ASN A 78 3.19 21.26 -5.21
N PHE A 79 3.12 20.59 -4.07
CA PHE A 79 2.29 21.02 -2.95
C PHE A 79 2.84 22.24 -2.24
N ASN A 80 1.95 23.09 -1.77
CA ASN A 80 2.32 24.09 -0.79
C ASN A 80 2.37 23.44 0.61
N PHE A 81 3.50 22.82 0.94
CA PHE A 81 3.70 22.14 2.23
C PHE A 81 3.58 23.08 3.43
N LYS A 82 3.92 24.37 3.27
CA LYS A 82 3.69 25.37 4.33
C LYS A 82 2.19 25.51 4.61
N ARG A 83 1.36 25.57 3.57
CA ARG A 83 -0.10 25.66 3.74
C ARG A 83 -0.69 24.39 4.37
N LEU A 84 -0.16 23.22 4.07
CA LEU A 84 -0.51 21.98 4.75
C LEU A 84 -0.13 22.07 6.24
N ALA A 85 1.09 22.50 6.55
CA ALA A 85 1.57 22.67 7.91
C ALA A 85 0.77 23.73 8.71
N ASP A 86 0.38 24.84 8.09
CA ASP A 86 -0.42 25.89 8.74
C ASP A 86 -1.82 25.39 9.17
N LYS A 87 -2.34 24.39 8.48
CA LYS A 87 -3.61 23.71 8.83
C LYS A 87 -3.40 22.50 9.73
N GLU A 88 -2.18 22.13 9.95
CA GLU A 88 -1.76 21.00 10.74
C GLU A 88 -1.74 21.39 12.22
N LEU A 89 -2.50 20.71 12.99
CA LEU A 89 -2.46 20.81 14.45
C LEU A 89 -1.44 19.80 15.03
N GLU A 90 -0.50 19.41 14.19
CA GLU A 90 0.47 18.38 14.50
C GLU A 90 1.44 18.83 15.57
N PRO A 91 1.42 18.13 16.65
CA PRO A 91 2.29 18.44 17.76
C PRO A 91 3.68 17.85 17.56
N VAL A 92 4.44 17.89 18.62
CA VAL A 92 5.69 17.17 18.80
C VAL A 92 5.56 15.72 18.30
N GLY A 93 6.40 15.33 17.36
CA GLY A 93 6.43 13.96 16.83
C GLY A 93 6.32 13.88 15.31
N ALA A 94 5.82 14.92 14.66
CA ALA A 94 5.69 14.94 13.21
C ALA A 94 7.01 14.67 12.48
N PRO A 95 7.01 13.97 11.34
CA PRO A 95 8.19 13.79 10.52
C PRO A 95 8.76 15.12 10.06
N LYS A 96 10.09 15.28 10.13
CA LYS A 96 10.77 16.49 9.63
C LYS A 96 10.85 16.55 8.12
N THR A 97 10.86 15.39 7.47
CA THR A 97 10.88 15.29 6.02
C THR A 97 9.45 15.36 5.49
N ALA A 98 9.14 16.38 4.72
CA ALA A 98 7.79 16.57 4.19
C ALA A 98 7.44 15.57 3.09
N MET A 99 8.42 15.18 2.26
CA MET A 99 8.21 14.32 1.08
C MET A 99 9.52 13.61 0.72
N TYR A 100 9.41 12.40 0.16
CA TYR A 100 10.52 11.67 -0.46
C TYR A 100 10.02 10.67 -1.49
N PRO A 101 10.87 10.29 -2.47
CA PRO A 101 10.49 9.35 -3.53
C PRO A 101 10.55 7.90 -3.05
N VAL A 102 9.67 7.09 -3.62
CA VAL A 102 9.64 5.63 -3.57
C VAL A 102 9.65 5.12 -5.00
N ALA A 103 10.70 4.39 -5.39
CA ALA A 103 10.72 3.73 -6.69
C ALA A 103 9.82 2.50 -6.66
N VAL A 104 8.86 2.44 -7.59
CA VAL A 104 7.88 1.37 -7.70
C VAL A 104 8.08 0.64 -9.01
N GLN A 105 8.09 -0.69 -8.95
CA GLN A 105 8.12 -1.61 -10.08
C GLN A 105 6.99 -2.61 -9.90
N ALA A 106 6.36 -3.06 -10.99
CA ALA A 106 5.34 -4.07 -10.93
C ALA A 106 5.51 -5.12 -12.02
N ALA A 107 5.24 -6.37 -11.67
CA ALA A 107 5.25 -7.52 -12.56
C ALA A 107 4.09 -8.45 -12.23
N TYR A 108 3.68 -9.30 -13.16
CA TYR A 108 2.64 -10.28 -12.93
C TYR A 108 2.86 -11.57 -13.72
N ASP A 109 2.31 -12.65 -13.20
CA ASP A 109 2.14 -13.93 -13.89
C ASP A 109 0.67 -14.37 -13.83
N ALA A 110 0.38 -15.59 -14.24
CA ALA A 110 -1.00 -16.11 -14.24
C ALA A 110 -1.65 -16.12 -12.84
N GLY A 111 -0.88 -16.30 -11.78
CA GLY A 111 -1.36 -16.45 -10.40
C GLY A 111 -1.15 -15.23 -9.53
N ASN A 112 -0.11 -14.45 -9.80
CA ASN A 112 0.37 -13.45 -8.87
C ASN A 112 0.58 -12.08 -9.54
N LEU A 113 0.39 -11.05 -8.72
CA LEU A 113 0.85 -9.69 -8.97
C LEU A 113 1.96 -9.38 -7.95
N TYR A 114 3.05 -8.85 -8.43
CA TYR A 114 4.22 -8.46 -7.65
C TYR A 114 4.40 -6.95 -7.70
N MET A 115 4.66 -6.33 -6.55
CA MET A 115 5.04 -4.92 -6.45
C MET A 115 6.32 -4.80 -5.66
N ARG A 116 7.35 -4.17 -6.25
CA ARG A 116 8.62 -3.89 -5.59
C ARG A 116 8.72 -2.41 -5.29
N LEU A 117 8.93 -2.08 -4.01
CA LEU A 117 9.21 -0.74 -3.53
C LEU A 117 10.69 -0.64 -3.17
N THR A 118 11.36 0.43 -3.61
CA THR A 118 12.74 0.73 -3.21
C THR A 118 12.80 2.18 -2.76
N PHE A 119 13.28 2.43 -1.54
CA PHE A 119 13.29 3.78 -0.96
C PHE A 119 14.32 3.93 0.17
N LYS A 120 14.72 5.17 0.42
CA LYS A 120 15.46 5.56 1.61
C LYS A 120 14.48 6.14 2.61
N ALA A 121 14.33 5.47 3.75
CA ALA A 121 13.45 5.95 4.81
C ALA A 121 14.10 7.15 5.51
N PRO A 122 13.42 8.31 5.60
CA PRO A 122 13.98 9.45 6.30
C PRO A 122 14.07 9.19 7.80
N ALA A 123 15.13 9.73 8.41
CA ALA A 123 15.32 9.77 9.85
C ALA A 123 14.93 11.14 10.44
N GLY A 124 14.84 11.21 11.77
CA GLY A 124 14.71 12.47 12.50
C GLY A 124 13.28 12.86 12.86
N GLY A 125 12.32 11.97 12.74
CA GLY A 125 11.04 12.11 13.43
C GLY A 125 11.21 12.02 14.95
N ALA A 126 10.44 12.78 15.70
CA ALA A 126 10.49 12.73 17.17
C ALA A 126 9.67 11.56 17.74
N ASP A 127 8.67 11.09 17.00
CA ASP A 127 7.90 9.88 17.40
C ASP A 127 8.75 8.62 17.21
N LYS A 128 8.83 7.83 18.27
CA LYS A 128 9.51 6.53 18.31
C LYS A 128 8.61 5.49 18.96
N GLY A 129 7.31 5.59 18.67
CA GLY A 129 6.29 4.78 19.31
C GLY A 129 6.32 3.30 18.92
N ASP A 130 6.80 2.97 17.72
CA ASP A 130 6.98 1.58 17.29
C ASP A 130 8.35 1.06 17.68
N LYS A 131 8.44 0.41 18.82
CA LYS A 131 9.72 -0.12 19.35
C LYS A 131 10.25 -1.31 18.56
N GLU A 132 9.40 -1.98 17.79
CA GLU A 132 9.75 -3.22 17.09
C GLU A 132 10.18 -2.95 15.65
N ASN A 133 9.51 -2.02 14.97
CA ASN A 133 9.69 -1.83 13.54
C ASN A 133 10.31 -0.47 13.25
N GLU A 134 11.53 -0.47 12.72
CA GLU A 134 12.16 0.74 12.19
C GLU A 134 11.35 1.32 11.02
N VAL A 135 10.84 0.43 10.15
CA VAL A 135 10.04 0.79 8.99
C VAL A 135 8.86 -0.16 8.81
N LYS A 136 7.73 0.40 8.40
CA LYS A 136 6.60 -0.36 7.87
C LYS A 136 6.23 0.22 6.50
N ALA A 137 6.14 -0.63 5.49
CA ALA A 137 5.69 -0.26 4.16
C ALA A 137 4.34 -0.91 3.86
N THR A 138 3.42 -0.13 3.32
CA THR A 138 2.04 -0.57 3.05
C THR A 138 1.64 -0.20 1.62
N VAL A 139 0.97 -1.12 0.95
CA VAL A 139 0.23 -0.87 -0.29
C VAL A 139 -1.24 -1.08 0.00
N MET A 140 -2.08 -0.12 -0.39
CA MET A 140 -3.52 -0.18 -0.18
C MET A 140 -4.27 -0.08 -1.51
N PHE A 141 -5.30 -0.90 -1.66
CA PHE A 141 -6.17 -0.96 -2.83
C PHE A 141 -7.59 -0.58 -2.42
N PRO A 142 -8.07 0.61 -2.77
CA PRO A 142 -9.43 1.02 -2.47
C PRO A 142 -10.44 0.32 -3.36
N ASP A 143 -11.63 0.03 -2.84
CA ASP A 143 -12.77 -0.22 -3.68
C ASP A 143 -13.38 1.08 -4.23
N ALA A 144 -14.22 0.97 -5.26
CA ALA A 144 -14.80 2.13 -5.94
C ALA A 144 -15.79 2.93 -5.07
N LYS A 145 -16.20 2.42 -3.92
CA LYS A 145 -17.14 3.08 -3.01
C LYS A 145 -16.45 4.07 -2.08
N VAL A 146 -15.12 3.95 -1.91
CA VAL A 146 -14.39 4.93 -1.09
C VAL A 146 -14.27 6.23 -1.88
N PRO A 147 -14.93 7.32 -1.45
CA PRO A 147 -14.90 8.57 -2.20
C PRO A 147 -13.47 9.07 -2.42
N GLN A 148 -13.18 9.47 -3.66
CA GLN A 148 -11.91 10.05 -4.10
C GLN A 148 -10.65 9.18 -3.88
N ALA A 149 -10.80 7.94 -3.43
CA ALA A 149 -9.65 7.10 -3.11
C ALA A 149 -8.77 6.77 -4.33
N ALA A 150 -9.36 6.64 -5.52
CA ALA A 150 -8.59 6.49 -6.75
C ALA A 150 -7.68 7.70 -7.04
N GLN A 151 -8.04 8.88 -6.56
CA GLN A 151 -7.33 10.15 -6.77
C GLN A 151 -6.32 10.45 -5.67
N VAL A 152 -6.71 10.22 -4.41
CA VAL A 152 -5.92 10.58 -3.22
C VAL A 152 -5.25 9.38 -2.53
N GLY A 153 -5.45 8.17 -3.03
CA GLY A 153 -4.80 6.95 -2.52
C GLY A 153 -5.12 6.67 -1.05
N CYS A 154 -4.09 6.28 -0.31
CA CYS A 154 -4.21 5.98 1.12
C CYS A 154 -4.68 7.19 1.96
N TRP A 155 -4.49 8.41 1.47
CA TRP A 155 -4.88 9.62 2.17
C TRP A 155 -6.40 9.69 2.40
N ALA A 156 -7.24 9.05 1.57
CA ALA A 156 -8.67 8.96 1.82
C ALA A 156 -9.04 8.07 3.02
N ALA A 157 -8.14 7.21 3.48
CA ALA A 157 -8.34 6.49 4.72
C ALA A 157 -8.02 7.39 5.92
N CYS A 158 -8.85 7.41 6.93
CA CYS A 158 -8.79 8.28 8.12
C CYS A 158 -8.93 9.79 7.87
N HIS A 159 -8.62 10.28 6.69
CA HIS A 159 -8.54 11.71 6.39
C HIS A 159 -9.82 12.24 5.70
N ALA A 160 -10.94 11.51 5.74
CA ALA A 160 -12.18 11.97 5.09
C ALA A 160 -12.68 13.30 5.66
N ASP A 161 -12.62 13.47 6.98
CA ASP A 161 -12.84 14.74 7.66
C ASP A 161 -12.06 14.81 8.99
N ALA A 162 -11.81 16.01 9.50
CA ALA A 162 -11.01 16.23 10.70
C ALA A 162 -11.62 15.63 11.97
N ARG A 163 -12.93 15.46 12.02
CA ARG A 163 -13.65 14.96 13.22
C ARG A 163 -13.46 13.46 13.42
N THR A 164 -13.31 12.74 12.34
CA THR A 164 -13.19 11.27 12.37
C THR A 164 -11.76 10.78 12.44
N MET A 165 -10.79 11.67 12.42
CA MET A 165 -9.39 11.33 12.54
C MET A 165 -9.02 10.87 13.95
N PRO A 166 -8.00 10.02 14.11
CA PRO A 166 -7.46 9.69 15.42
C PRO A 166 -7.10 10.96 16.20
N GLY A 167 -7.68 11.13 17.39
CA GLY A 167 -7.50 12.32 18.21
C GLY A 167 -8.40 13.51 17.83
N GLY A 168 -9.31 13.35 16.88
CA GLY A 168 -10.34 14.34 16.56
C GLY A 168 -11.45 14.42 17.61
N ALA A 169 -12.43 15.31 17.38
CA ALA A 169 -13.54 15.55 18.30
C ALA A 169 -14.48 14.34 18.44
N ASP A 170 -14.64 13.54 17.40
CA ASP A 170 -15.37 12.27 17.46
C ASP A 170 -14.43 11.19 18.04
N LYS A 171 -14.79 10.65 19.19
CA LYS A 171 -14.01 9.59 19.86
C LYS A 171 -13.96 8.26 19.09
N LYS A 172 -14.79 8.10 18.06
CA LYS A 172 -14.83 6.89 17.23
C LYS A 172 -14.07 7.17 15.93
N THR A 173 -12.83 6.72 15.85
CA THR A 173 -12.07 6.76 14.60
C THR A 173 -12.79 5.96 13.53
N LYS A 174 -13.05 6.58 12.39
CA LYS A 174 -13.60 5.93 11.19
C LYS A 174 -12.55 6.00 10.10
N TYR A 175 -12.07 4.85 9.68
CA TYR A 175 -11.06 4.78 8.63
C TYR A 175 -11.66 5.04 7.24
N THR A 176 -12.87 4.50 6.97
CA THR A 176 -13.67 4.88 5.80
C THR A 176 -15.12 5.09 6.24
N LYS A 177 -15.83 5.99 5.56
CA LYS A 177 -17.29 6.15 5.75
C LYS A 177 -18.07 5.12 4.96
N GLU A 178 -17.60 4.83 3.75
CA GLU A 178 -18.16 3.88 2.80
C GLU A 178 -17.02 3.11 2.15
N GLY A 179 -17.32 1.90 1.68
CA GLY A 179 -16.36 1.06 1.02
C GLY A 179 -15.25 0.53 1.90
N SER A 180 -14.21 0.06 1.29
CA SER A 180 -13.08 -0.57 1.97
C SER A 180 -11.75 -0.34 1.25
N TYR A 181 -10.66 -0.59 1.98
CA TYR A 181 -9.34 -0.83 1.42
C TYR A 181 -8.90 -2.24 1.78
N GLU A 182 -8.41 -2.96 0.80
CA GLU A 182 -7.52 -4.09 1.07
C GLU A 182 -6.11 -3.56 1.21
N LEU A 183 -5.34 -4.08 2.17
CA LEU A 183 -3.98 -3.64 2.41
C LEU A 183 -3.00 -4.79 2.56
N MET A 184 -1.80 -4.58 2.03
CA MET A 184 -0.63 -5.42 2.29
C MET A 184 0.37 -4.57 3.08
N GLN A 185 0.89 -5.10 4.20
CA GLN A 185 1.92 -4.40 4.95
C GLN A 185 3.09 -5.31 5.25
N TRP A 186 4.28 -4.81 4.99
CA TRP A 186 5.53 -5.35 5.45
C TRP A 186 6.03 -4.59 6.67
N LYS A 187 6.68 -5.31 7.59
CA LYS A 187 7.30 -4.77 8.80
C LYS A 187 8.76 -5.17 8.86
N SER A 188 9.63 -4.26 9.29
CA SER A 188 11.08 -4.48 9.29
C SER A 188 11.58 -5.43 10.38
N THR A 189 10.75 -5.82 11.33
CA THR A 189 11.11 -6.80 12.35
C THR A 189 11.37 -8.17 11.73
N LYS A 190 12.50 -8.76 12.06
CA LYS A 190 12.86 -10.10 11.58
C LYS A 190 11.81 -11.14 11.99
N GLY A 191 11.31 -11.88 11.01
CA GLY A 191 10.26 -12.89 11.22
C GLY A 191 8.85 -12.33 11.41
N ALA A 192 8.65 -11.01 11.25
CA ALA A 192 7.32 -10.43 11.26
C ALA A 192 6.47 -11.02 10.12
N LYS A 193 5.23 -11.38 10.45
CA LYS A 193 4.28 -11.84 9.43
C LYS A 193 3.86 -10.68 8.53
N THR A 194 3.69 -10.98 7.25
CA THR A 194 2.99 -10.07 6.34
C THR A 194 1.58 -9.84 6.84
N VAL A 195 1.15 -8.58 6.81
CA VAL A 195 -0.24 -8.23 7.07
C VAL A 195 -1.01 -8.32 5.75
N ASP A 196 -2.11 -9.06 5.76
CA ASP A 196 -3.16 -9.06 4.75
C ASP A 196 -4.42 -8.55 5.44
N GLY A 197 -4.69 -7.27 5.28
CA GLY A 197 -5.65 -6.54 6.09
C GLY A 197 -6.80 -5.95 5.30
N LEU A 198 -7.85 -5.61 6.03
CA LEU A 198 -9.03 -4.91 5.53
C LEU A 198 -9.29 -3.67 6.37
N VAL A 199 -9.47 -2.54 5.70
CA VAL A 199 -9.85 -1.27 6.31
C VAL A 199 -11.25 -0.89 5.83
N THR A 200 -12.15 -0.75 6.78
CA THR A 200 -13.52 -0.26 6.60
C THR A 200 -13.71 0.92 7.56
N SER A 201 -14.87 1.07 8.20
CA SER A 201 -14.99 1.93 9.39
C SER A 201 -14.05 1.50 10.54
N GLU A 202 -13.61 0.26 10.50
CA GLU A 202 -12.61 -0.33 11.39
C GLU A 202 -11.41 -0.84 10.60
N ARG A 203 -10.30 -1.08 11.27
CA ARG A 203 -9.09 -1.66 10.72
C ARG A 203 -8.88 -3.08 11.25
N LYS A 204 -8.98 -4.06 10.36
CA LYS A 204 -8.74 -5.47 10.64
C LYS A 204 -7.46 -5.91 9.95
N MET A 205 -6.38 -6.10 10.71
CA MET A 205 -5.05 -6.37 10.15
C MET A 205 -4.86 -7.82 9.67
N ASP A 206 -5.83 -8.69 9.90
CA ASP A 206 -5.88 -10.11 9.49
C ASP A 206 -7.15 -10.43 8.67
N GLY A 207 -7.87 -9.40 8.25
CA GLY A 207 -9.15 -9.54 7.54
C GLY A 207 -9.08 -9.46 6.02
N GLY A 208 -7.87 -9.42 5.44
CA GLY A 208 -7.68 -9.28 4.01
C GLY A 208 -7.93 -10.57 3.23
N THR A 209 -8.14 -10.43 1.92
CA THR A 209 -8.41 -11.55 1.00
C THR A 209 -7.44 -11.63 -0.17
N LEU A 210 -6.41 -10.79 -0.17
CA LEU A 210 -5.43 -10.71 -1.26
C LEU A 210 -4.51 -11.94 -1.36
N GLY A 211 -4.41 -12.73 -0.30
CA GLY A 211 -3.39 -13.76 -0.15
C GLY A 211 -1.99 -13.13 -0.10
N ALA A 212 -1.89 -12.00 0.59
CA ALA A 212 -0.71 -11.15 0.61
C ALA A 212 0.50 -11.85 1.23
N LYS A 213 1.65 -11.70 0.56
CA LYS A 213 2.97 -12.01 1.09
C LYS A 213 3.85 -10.79 0.92
N ALA A 214 4.82 -10.61 1.80
CA ALA A 214 5.80 -9.56 1.67
C ALA A 214 7.16 -10.03 2.21
N GLU A 215 8.20 -9.66 1.50
CA GLU A 215 9.57 -9.82 1.93
C GLU A 215 10.31 -8.51 1.75
N GLY A 216 11.28 -8.23 2.59
CA GLY A 216 12.02 -6.99 2.49
C GLY A 216 13.37 -7.08 3.15
N ALA A 217 14.28 -6.24 2.66
CA ALA A 217 15.64 -6.13 3.16
C ALA A 217 16.07 -4.66 3.19
N LYS A 218 17.00 -4.36 4.09
CA LYS A 218 17.73 -3.10 4.15
C LYS A 218 19.17 -3.33 3.73
N ALA A 219 19.64 -2.61 2.75
CA ALA A 219 21.04 -2.56 2.34
C ALA A 219 21.54 -1.12 2.47
N ALA A 220 22.51 -0.91 3.34
CA ALA A 220 22.93 0.43 3.78
C ALA A 220 21.72 1.23 4.30
N ASP A 221 21.32 2.31 3.61
CA ASP A 221 20.19 3.18 3.95
C ASP A 221 18.92 2.93 3.10
N THR A 222 18.98 1.93 2.23
CA THR A 222 17.94 1.66 1.25
C THR A 222 17.16 0.41 1.61
N TYR A 223 15.85 0.55 1.67
CA TYR A 223 14.89 -0.55 1.82
C TYR A 223 14.43 -1.03 0.44
N THR A 224 14.37 -2.34 0.28
CA THR A 224 13.70 -3.00 -0.84
C THR A 224 12.64 -3.93 -0.27
N VAL A 225 11.39 -3.73 -0.66
CA VAL A 225 10.25 -4.53 -0.21
C VAL A 225 9.51 -5.06 -1.43
N ILE A 226 9.27 -6.36 -1.47
CA ILE A 226 8.51 -7.03 -2.53
C ILE A 226 7.22 -7.56 -1.93
N PHE A 227 6.11 -7.07 -2.44
CA PHE A 227 4.77 -7.56 -2.14
C PHE A 227 4.32 -8.52 -3.22
N THR A 228 3.66 -9.59 -2.82
CA THR A 228 3.00 -10.56 -3.71
C THR A 228 1.56 -10.71 -3.28
N ARG A 229 0.64 -10.70 -4.23
CA ARG A 229 -0.79 -10.97 -4.02
C ARG A 229 -1.37 -11.75 -5.19
N LYS A 230 -2.59 -12.26 -5.03
CA LYS A 230 -3.33 -12.84 -6.16
C LYS A 230 -3.44 -11.82 -7.30
N ASN A 231 -3.22 -12.31 -8.52
CA ASN A 231 -3.41 -11.49 -9.73
C ASN A 231 -4.89 -11.06 -9.82
N PRO A 232 -5.20 -9.76 -9.96
CA PRO A 232 -6.57 -9.27 -10.10
C PRO A 232 -7.21 -9.61 -11.46
N GLY A 233 -6.41 -10.14 -12.38
CA GLY A 233 -6.78 -10.48 -13.75
C GLY A 233 -6.09 -9.62 -14.79
N GLU A 234 -5.67 -10.23 -15.89
CA GLU A 234 -5.12 -9.55 -17.06
C GLU A 234 -6.18 -8.63 -17.70
N GLY A 235 -5.77 -7.49 -18.22
CA GLY A 235 -6.66 -6.46 -18.75
C GLY A 235 -7.27 -5.54 -17.68
N LYS A 236 -6.87 -5.65 -16.42
CA LYS A 236 -7.39 -4.83 -15.32
C LYS A 236 -6.46 -3.67 -14.99
N THR A 237 -7.07 -2.53 -14.68
CA THR A 237 -6.43 -1.39 -14.04
C THR A 237 -6.99 -1.24 -12.63
N VAL A 238 -6.11 -1.23 -11.63
CA VAL A 238 -6.50 -1.13 -10.22
C VAL A 238 -5.91 0.13 -9.59
N PRO A 239 -6.69 0.94 -8.86
CA PRO A 239 -6.17 2.06 -8.10
C PRO A 239 -5.39 1.53 -6.88
N PHE A 240 -4.35 2.25 -6.51
CA PHE A 240 -3.59 1.95 -5.29
C PHE A 240 -2.99 3.22 -4.68
N GLY A 241 -2.54 3.10 -3.45
CA GLY A 241 -1.74 4.10 -2.75
C GLY A 241 -0.73 3.44 -1.83
N LEU A 242 0.28 4.22 -1.44
CA LEU A 242 1.34 3.80 -0.53
C LEU A 242 1.21 4.51 0.82
N ALA A 243 1.61 3.82 1.89
CA ALA A 243 1.82 4.44 3.19
C ALA A 243 3.09 3.87 3.83
N ILE A 244 3.99 4.75 4.29
CA ILE A 244 5.25 4.35 4.89
C ILE A 244 5.41 5.02 6.25
N HIS A 245 5.59 4.20 7.28
CA HIS A 245 6.07 4.65 8.59
C HIS A 245 7.58 4.47 8.61
N ALA A 246 8.31 5.54 8.79
CA ALA A 246 9.77 5.54 8.83
C ALA A 246 10.26 5.86 10.25
N ASP A 247 11.49 5.43 10.57
CA ASP A 247 12.19 5.81 11.77
C ASP A 247 11.43 5.52 13.08
N HIS A 248 10.89 4.31 13.17
CA HIS A 248 10.09 3.86 14.33
C HIS A 248 8.78 4.63 14.55
N ALA A 249 8.31 5.37 13.55
CA ALA A 249 7.08 6.14 13.68
C ALA A 249 5.84 5.24 13.90
N SER A 250 4.95 5.70 14.75
CA SER A 250 3.70 5.01 15.10
C SER A 250 2.47 5.80 14.67
N GLY A 251 1.33 5.13 14.68
CA GLY A 251 0.02 5.76 14.50
C GLY A 251 -0.07 6.63 13.24
N ARG A 252 -0.28 7.92 13.43
CA ARG A 252 -0.50 8.90 12.37
C ARG A 252 0.77 9.48 11.74
N PHE A 253 1.94 9.23 12.32
CA PHE A 253 3.20 9.76 11.82
C PHE A 253 3.74 8.91 10.67
N HIS A 254 3.13 9.05 9.52
CA HIS A 254 3.48 8.33 8.30
C HIS A 254 3.43 9.23 7.08
N HIS A 255 4.06 8.78 6.01
CA HIS A 255 3.97 9.41 4.71
C HIS A 255 3.04 8.58 3.82
N VAL A 256 2.22 9.25 3.02
CA VAL A 256 1.26 8.63 2.09
C VAL A 256 1.51 9.11 0.66
N SER A 257 1.17 8.29 -0.32
CA SER A 257 1.11 8.74 -1.71
C SER A 257 -0.27 9.28 -2.06
N LEU A 258 -0.36 10.05 -3.13
CA LEU A 258 -1.60 10.22 -3.88
C LEU A 258 -2.04 8.87 -4.46
N GLY A 259 -3.22 8.83 -5.06
CA GLY A 259 -3.72 7.68 -5.81
C GLY A 259 -3.03 7.57 -7.16
N TYR A 260 -2.59 6.36 -7.46
CA TYR A 260 -2.04 5.94 -8.74
C TYR A 260 -2.80 4.73 -9.26
N THR A 261 -2.63 4.45 -10.54
CA THR A 261 -3.21 3.29 -11.19
C THR A 261 -2.15 2.27 -11.58
N LEU A 262 -2.44 0.99 -11.36
CA LEU A 262 -1.61 -0.14 -11.75
C LEU A 262 -2.32 -0.93 -12.85
N GLY A 263 -1.76 -0.94 -14.06
CA GLY A 263 -2.25 -1.73 -15.18
C GLY A 263 -1.63 -3.12 -15.18
N VAL A 264 -2.47 -4.15 -15.18
CA VAL A 264 -2.10 -5.56 -15.31
C VAL A 264 -2.50 -6.01 -16.70
N GLY A 265 -1.56 -5.98 -17.68
CA GLY A 265 -1.89 -6.14 -19.09
C GLY A 265 -2.82 -5.05 -19.63
N ALA A 266 -2.82 -3.87 -19.01
CA ALA A 266 -3.66 -2.73 -19.31
C ALA A 266 -2.87 -1.43 -19.10
N GLU A 267 -3.47 -0.30 -19.49
CA GLU A 267 -2.91 1.02 -19.21
C GLU A 267 -3.02 1.36 -17.71
N GLY A 268 -2.08 2.17 -17.23
CA GLY A 268 -2.00 2.65 -15.87
C GLY A 268 -0.77 3.53 -15.67
N ASP A 269 -0.71 4.23 -14.56
CA ASP A 269 0.45 5.03 -14.17
C ASP A 269 1.70 4.16 -14.02
N ILE A 270 1.50 2.92 -13.59
CA ILE A 270 2.49 1.86 -13.57
C ILE A 270 1.94 0.70 -14.39
N LYS A 271 2.74 0.20 -15.34
CA LYS A 271 2.41 -0.98 -16.13
C LYS A 271 3.17 -2.18 -15.58
N ALA A 272 2.43 -3.16 -15.08
CA ALA A 272 3.03 -4.41 -14.65
C ALA A 272 3.53 -5.20 -15.86
N VAL A 273 4.76 -5.72 -15.77
CA VAL A 273 5.39 -6.52 -16.82
C VAL A 273 5.01 -7.99 -16.63
N LYS A 274 4.53 -8.62 -17.69
CA LYS A 274 4.23 -10.07 -17.68
C LYS A 274 5.54 -10.85 -17.62
N GLN A 275 5.59 -11.85 -16.72
CA GLN A 275 6.72 -12.77 -16.54
C GLN A 275 6.46 -14.12 -17.20
#